data_8c6105452928d474da0f7dbb90f52ab6
#
_entry.id   8c6105452928d474da0f7dbb90f52ab6
#
_cell.length_a   1.000
_cell.length_b   1.000
_cell.length_c   1.000
_cell.angle_alpha   90.00
_cell.angle_beta   90.00
_cell.angle_gamma   90.00
#
_symmetry.space_group_name_H-M   'P 1'
#
loop_
_entity.id
_entity.type
_entity.pdbx_description
1 polymer ?
#
loop_
_entity_poly.entity_id
_entity_poly.type
_entity_poly.pdbx_seq_one_letter_code
_entity_poly.pdbx_strand_id
1 'polypeptide(L)'
;AIEVGLIERFTPSASHSSLMLATMDERQSPGPISRWLSTAQPEALFVLSAVAQYIGAALAVLLFDQVEPQTVAWFRVMGAGTVLLVISRGWWREWTREQLVGVALFGITTALMNIFFYLAIDRIDLGKGVTIEFIGPILVAACTTRSVRNGVALAFAIVGVVVLGGVEVDNNLAGLVFILIASALWALYIVFGARVAHVDRGVAGLGLGLVIGTIATAPIGAPWSGPVWVSPLLLGLCLLVGVFSNAVGYGIDQFTLRRIPIRRFSLLLALLPVTASLVGWIALDQRPSTIDVIGIALVLIGVAMQERDEIERVERVVQTDPA
;
A
#
# COMPACT_ATOMS: atom_id res chain seq x y z
N ALA A 1 60.52 -29.21 -8.55
CA ALA A 1 60.87 -28.12 -9.48
C ALA A 1 59.99 -28.13 -10.74
N ILE A 2 58.73 -28.61 -10.65
CA ILE A 2 57.78 -28.64 -11.83
C ILE A 2 56.39 -28.10 -11.44
N GLU A 3 56.16 -27.63 -10.23
CA GLU A 3 54.85 -27.19 -9.76
C GLU A 3 54.64 -25.69 -9.57
N VAL A 4 55.58 -24.82 -9.94
CA VAL A 4 55.47 -23.36 -9.75
C VAL A 4 55.09 -22.60 -11.03
N GLY A 5 55.01 -23.27 -12.18
CA GLY A 5 54.81 -22.67 -13.51
C GLY A 5 53.34 -22.52 -13.99
N LEU A 6 52.32 -22.96 -13.23
CA LEU A 6 50.95 -23.04 -13.71
C LEU A 6 49.99 -22.05 -13.06
N ILE A 7 50.40 -21.28 -12.05
CA ILE A 7 49.54 -20.32 -11.32
C ILE A 7 49.61 -18.91 -11.93
N GLU A 8 50.62 -18.57 -12.72
CA GLU A 8 50.77 -17.22 -13.30
C GLU A 8 49.97 -16.93 -14.57
N ARG A 9 49.26 -17.94 -15.13
CA ARG A 9 48.52 -17.74 -16.40
C ARG A 9 47.01 -17.38 -16.25
N PHE A 10 46.52 -17.22 -15.01
CA PHE A 10 45.09 -16.89 -14.77
C PHE A 10 44.83 -15.71 -13.84
N THR A 11 45.79 -14.82 -13.62
CA THR A 11 45.51 -13.54 -12.98
C THR A 11 45.14 -12.54 -14.06
N PRO A 12 43.86 -12.07 -14.15
CA PRO A 12 43.50 -10.96 -15.03
C PRO A 12 44.30 -9.74 -14.59
N SER A 13 44.95 -9.06 -15.54
CA SER A 13 45.72 -7.86 -15.28
C SER A 13 44.87 -6.83 -14.53
N ALA A 14 45.37 -6.26 -13.46
CA ALA A 14 44.68 -5.30 -12.58
C ALA A 14 44.11 -4.07 -13.36
N SER A 15 44.60 -3.82 -14.54
CA SER A 15 44.09 -2.75 -15.42
C SER A 15 42.70 -3.07 -16.02
N HIS A 16 42.39 -4.34 -16.32
CA HIS A 16 41.10 -4.70 -16.91
C HIS A 16 39.98 -4.73 -15.87
N SER A 17 40.27 -5.15 -14.63
CA SER A 17 39.31 -5.13 -13.52
C SER A 17 38.97 -3.70 -13.09
N SER A 18 39.94 -2.80 -13.06
CA SER A 18 39.71 -1.39 -12.73
C SER A 18 38.90 -0.65 -13.82
N LEU A 19 39.12 -0.96 -15.10
CA LEU A 19 38.31 -0.40 -16.21
C LEU A 19 36.88 -0.96 -16.20
N MET A 20 36.68 -2.25 -15.90
CA MET A 20 35.33 -2.84 -15.80
C MET A 20 34.55 -2.29 -14.60
N LEU A 21 35.18 -2.10 -13.46
CA LEU A 21 34.57 -1.48 -12.29
C LEU A 21 34.24 0.00 -12.55
N ALA A 22 35.12 0.75 -13.20
CA ALA A 22 34.89 2.14 -13.58
C ALA A 22 33.74 2.28 -14.61
N THR A 23 33.63 1.38 -15.58
CA THR A 23 32.55 1.39 -16.58
C THR A 23 31.21 0.87 -16.03
N MET A 24 31.20 0.14 -14.92
CA MET A 24 29.96 -0.25 -14.22
C MET A 24 29.45 0.88 -13.31
N ASP A 25 30.33 1.70 -12.76
CA ASP A 25 29.97 2.84 -11.90
C ASP A 25 29.44 4.04 -12.71
N GLU A 26 29.92 4.26 -13.95
CA GLU A 26 29.42 5.33 -14.82
C GLU A 26 28.02 5.09 -15.41
N ARG A 27 27.46 3.88 -15.34
CA ARG A 27 26.14 3.57 -15.94
C ARG A 27 24.95 3.78 -15.03
N GLN A 28 25.13 4.19 -13.79
CA GLN A 28 24.03 4.45 -12.85
C GLN A 28 24.21 5.76 -12.08
N SER A 29 24.43 6.87 -12.75
CA SER A 29 24.13 8.14 -12.10
C SER A 29 22.62 8.14 -11.81
N PRO A 30 22.18 8.20 -10.54
CA PRO A 30 20.78 8.18 -10.21
C PRO A 30 20.09 9.35 -10.92
N GLY A 31 19.02 9.06 -11.66
CA GLY A 31 18.24 10.06 -12.38
C GLY A 31 17.77 11.19 -11.44
N PRO A 32 17.35 12.36 -11.99
CA PRO A 32 16.97 13.51 -11.16
C PRO A 32 15.90 13.17 -10.12
N ILE A 33 14.95 12.31 -10.46
CA ILE A 33 13.88 11.86 -9.54
C ILE A 33 14.47 11.02 -8.40
N SER A 34 15.38 10.09 -8.67
CA SER A 34 15.98 9.27 -7.61
C SER A 34 16.89 10.08 -6.69
N ARG A 35 17.56 11.11 -7.19
CA ARG A 35 18.31 12.08 -6.37
C ARG A 35 17.39 12.89 -5.48
N TRP A 36 16.29 13.41 -6.03
CA TRP A 36 15.29 14.15 -5.22
C TRP A 36 14.68 13.28 -4.15
N LEU A 37 14.22 12.07 -4.51
CA LEU A 37 13.72 11.11 -3.54
C LEU A 37 14.77 10.78 -2.46
N SER A 38 16.06 10.71 -2.82
CA SER A 38 17.12 10.39 -1.87
C SER A 38 17.47 11.54 -0.90
N THR A 39 17.19 12.78 -1.25
CA THR A 39 17.46 13.96 -0.41
C THR A 39 16.23 14.43 0.37
N ALA A 40 15.02 14.07 -0.06
CA ALA A 40 13.78 14.47 0.61
C ALA A 40 13.64 13.80 1.99
N GLN A 41 13.03 14.52 2.93
CA GLN A 41 12.70 13.98 4.24
C GLN A 41 11.67 12.86 4.11
N PRO A 42 11.87 11.70 4.74
CA PRO A 42 10.95 10.55 4.62
C PRO A 42 9.52 10.88 5.04
N GLU A 43 9.36 11.74 6.04
CA GLU A 43 8.06 12.19 6.54
C GLU A 43 7.31 13.00 5.47
N ALA A 44 8.01 13.89 4.77
CA ALA A 44 7.42 14.67 3.66
C ALA A 44 7.03 13.78 2.49
N LEU A 45 7.84 12.75 2.18
CA LEU A 45 7.51 11.76 1.16
C LEU A 45 6.26 10.96 1.53
N PHE A 46 6.11 10.58 2.79
CA PHE A 46 4.92 9.87 3.27
C PHE A 46 3.66 10.73 3.15
N VAL A 47 3.73 11.99 3.58
CA VAL A 47 2.59 12.92 3.41
C VAL A 47 2.24 13.11 1.94
N LEU A 48 3.25 13.25 1.07
CA LEU A 48 3.03 13.35 -0.38
C LEU A 48 2.36 12.09 -0.93
N SER A 49 2.79 10.91 -0.50
CA SER A 49 2.17 9.63 -0.85
C SER A 49 0.70 9.59 -0.42
N ALA A 50 0.43 9.92 0.85
CA ALA A 50 -0.93 9.96 1.39
C ALA A 50 -1.84 10.92 0.62
N VAL A 51 -1.36 12.14 0.35
CA VAL A 51 -2.10 13.13 -0.44
C VAL A 51 -2.38 12.61 -1.85
N ALA A 52 -1.39 12.02 -2.53
CA ALA A 52 -1.57 11.46 -3.87
C ALA A 52 -2.61 10.32 -3.85
N GLN A 53 -2.56 9.43 -2.87
CA GLN A 53 -3.51 8.33 -2.72
C GLN A 53 -4.94 8.82 -2.54
N TYR A 54 -5.17 9.82 -1.67
CA TYR A 54 -6.52 10.31 -1.40
C TYR A 54 -7.05 11.28 -2.46
N ILE A 55 -6.18 12.04 -3.15
CA ILE A 55 -6.58 12.74 -4.37
C ILE A 55 -7.07 11.74 -5.42
N GLY A 56 -6.37 10.63 -5.60
CA GLY A 56 -6.82 9.56 -6.49
C GLY A 56 -8.16 8.94 -6.04
N ALA A 57 -8.37 8.76 -4.72
CA ALA A 57 -9.66 8.29 -4.20
C ALA A 57 -10.77 9.33 -4.40
N ALA A 58 -10.52 10.61 -4.19
CA ALA A 58 -11.48 11.67 -4.45
C ALA A 58 -11.85 11.77 -5.94
N LEU A 59 -10.85 11.66 -6.84
CA LEU A 59 -11.12 11.57 -8.29
C LEU A 59 -11.99 10.36 -8.63
N ALA A 60 -11.79 9.23 -7.96
CA ALA A 60 -12.65 8.07 -8.16
C ALA A 60 -14.09 8.32 -7.72
N VAL A 61 -14.29 8.97 -6.57
CA VAL A 61 -15.65 9.36 -6.11
C VAL A 61 -16.35 10.23 -7.13
N LEU A 62 -15.66 11.20 -7.75
CA LEU A 62 -16.21 12.04 -8.81
C LEU A 62 -16.57 11.26 -10.09
N LEU A 63 -16.04 10.05 -10.28
CA LEU A 63 -16.39 9.18 -11.41
C LEU A 63 -17.60 8.29 -11.11
N PHE A 64 -18.03 8.15 -9.86
CA PHE A 64 -19.11 7.23 -9.48
C PHE A 64 -20.47 7.61 -10.10
N ASP A 65 -20.67 8.87 -10.48
CA ASP A 65 -21.86 9.30 -11.24
C ASP A 65 -21.92 8.72 -12.66
N GLN A 66 -20.78 8.27 -13.22
CA GLN A 66 -20.68 7.78 -14.59
C GLN A 66 -20.27 6.31 -14.68
N VAL A 67 -19.58 5.80 -13.66
CA VAL A 67 -19.00 4.46 -13.61
C VAL A 67 -19.23 3.87 -12.22
N GLU A 68 -19.77 2.67 -12.17
CA GLU A 68 -19.98 1.96 -10.90
C GLU A 68 -18.71 1.86 -10.04
N PRO A 69 -18.80 2.08 -8.72
CA PRO A 69 -17.63 2.12 -7.82
C PRO A 69 -16.73 0.88 -7.90
N GLN A 70 -17.32 -0.31 -7.99
CA GLN A 70 -16.57 -1.56 -8.14
C GLN A 70 -15.81 -1.64 -9.46
N THR A 71 -16.31 -1.01 -10.52
CA THR A 71 -15.66 -0.94 -11.82
C THR A 71 -14.45 0.02 -11.76
N VAL A 72 -14.61 1.19 -11.15
CA VAL A 72 -13.50 2.13 -10.94
C VAL A 72 -12.40 1.49 -10.10
N ALA A 73 -12.76 0.77 -9.01
CA ALA A 73 -11.82 0.03 -8.18
C ALA A 73 -11.08 -1.05 -8.97
N TRP A 74 -11.79 -1.77 -9.86
CA TRP A 74 -11.22 -2.80 -10.70
C TRP A 74 -10.19 -2.23 -11.69
N PHE A 75 -10.52 -1.15 -12.41
CA PHE A 75 -9.58 -0.45 -13.29
C PHE A 75 -8.41 0.15 -12.53
N ARG A 76 -8.62 0.64 -11.31
CA ARG A 76 -7.55 1.12 -10.43
C ARG A 76 -6.50 0.03 -10.18
N VAL A 77 -6.94 -1.17 -9.80
CA VAL A 77 -6.04 -2.30 -9.54
C VAL A 77 -5.38 -2.76 -10.84
N MET A 78 -6.12 -2.81 -11.95
CA MET A 78 -5.62 -3.15 -13.28
C MET A 78 -4.53 -2.18 -13.74
N GLY A 79 -4.77 -0.88 -13.63
CA GLY A 79 -3.82 0.15 -14.02
C GLY A 79 -2.51 0.06 -13.22
N ALA A 80 -2.62 -0.02 -11.90
CA ALA A 80 -1.45 -0.16 -11.02
C ALA A 80 -0.69 -1.45 -11.29
N GLY A 81 -1.40 -2.59 -11.36
CA GLY A 81 -0.80 -3.90 -11.61
C GLY A 81 -0.06 -3.94 -12.93
N THR A 82 -0.67 -3.43 -14.00
CA THR A 82 -0.07 -3.37 -15.34
C THR A 82 1.21 -2.52 -15.33
N VAL A 83 1.15 -1.31 -14.78
CA VAL A 83 2.31 -0.40 -14.72
C VAL A 83 3.47 -1.01 -13.91
N LEU A 84 3.17 -1.54 -12.72
CA LEU A 84 4.20 -2.16 -11.87
C LEU A 84 4.79 -3.42 -12.50
N LEU A 85 3.97 -4.23 -13.15
CA LEU A 85 4.42 -5.44 -13.85
C LEU A 85 5.32 -5.08 -15.04
N VAL A 86 4.95 -4.06 -15.84
CA VAL A 86 5.73 -3.57 -16.96
C VAL A 86 7.08 -3.01 -16.49
N ILE A 87 7.07 -2.09 -15.51
CA ILE A 87 8.29 -1.45 -15.00
C ILE A 87 9.24 -2.47 -14.38
N SER A 88 8.72 -3.42 -13.61
CA SER A 88 9.53 -4.45 -12.93
C SER A 88 9.98 -5.58 -13.85
N ARG A 89 9.43 -5.67 -15.05
CA ARG A 89 9.62 -6.81 -15.98
C ARG A 89 9.29 -8.16 -15.31
N GLY A 90 8.28 -8.17 -14.42
CA GLY A 90 7.91 -9.32 -13.62
C GLY A 90 7.49 -10.56 -14.42
N TRP A 91 6.97 -10.37 -15.65
CA TRP A 91 6.56 -11.46 -16.55
C TRP A 91 7.74 -12.30 -17.10
N TRP A 92 8.95 -11.79 -17.11
CA TRP A 92 10.15 -12.50 -17.57
C TRP A 92 10.77 -13.37 -16.48
N ARG A 93 10.23 -13.34 -15.25
CA ARG A 93 10.80 -14.04 -14.11
C ARG A 93 10.15 -15.41 -13.93
N GLU A 94 10.96 -16.40 -13.62
CA GLU A 94 10.47 -17.71 -13.20
C GLU A 94 9.88 -17.62 -11.79
N TRP A 95 8.71 -18.18 -11.60
CA TRP A 95 7.98 -18.19 -10.34
C TRP A 95 7.73 -19.61 -9.89
N THR A 96 8.06 -19.94 -8.65
CA THR A 96 7.70 -21.22 -8.07
C THR A 96 6.19 -21.25 -7.76
N ARG A 97 5.61 -22.45 -7.65
CA ARG A 97 4.18 -22.59 -7.32
C ARG A 97 3.84 -21.93 -5.99
N GLU A 98 4.71 -22.07 -4.99
CA GLU A 98 4.51 -21.48 -3.67
C GLU A 98 4.52 -19.93 -3.73
N GLN A 99 5.45 -19.36 -4.48
CA GLN A 99 5.51 -17.91 -4.71
C GLN A 99 4.26 -17.40 -5.43
N LEU A 100 3.79 -18.13 -6.47
CA LEU A 100 2.57 -17.77 -7.20
C LEU A 100 1.33 -17.79 -6.30
N VAL A 101 1.19 -18.81 -5.44
CA VAL A 101 0.07 -18.87 -4.48
C VAL A 101 0.11 -17.70 -3.51
N GLY A 102 1.27 -17.37 -2.94
CA GLY A 102 1.42 -16.22 -2.03
C GLY A 102 1.08 -14.91 -2.73
N VAL A 103 1.63 -14.67 -3.91
CA VAL A 103 1.39 -13.48 -4.74
C VAL A 103 -0.09 -13.39 -5.17
N ALA A 104 -0.72 -14.52 -5.52
CA ALA A 104 -2.12 -14.56 -5.90
C ALA A 104 -3.04 -14.21 -4.71
N LEU A 105 -2.84 -14.82 -3.54
CA LEU A 105 -3.60 -14.54 -2.33
C LEU A 105 -3.49 -13.06 -1.94
N PHE A 106 -2.26 -12.51 -1.96
CA PHE A 106 -2.01 -11.11 -1.71
C PHE A 106 -2.75 -10.21 -2.71
N GLY A 107 -2.64 -10.50 -4.02
CA GLY A 107 -3.26 -9.69 -5.07
C GLY A 107 -4.79 -9.75 -5.06
N ILE A 108 -5.38 -10.95 -4.87
CA ILE A 108 -6.84 -11.11 -4.76
C ILE A 108 -7.37 -10.37 -3.54
N THR A 109 -6.72 -10.50 -2.40
CA THR A 109 -7.10 -9.78 -1.17
C THR A 109 -7.03 -8.27 -1.36
N THR A 110 -5.97 -7.77 -2.02
CA THR A 110 -5.81 -6.35 -2.34
C THR A 110 -6.90 -5.86 -3.28
N ALA A 111 -7.22 -6.62 -4.32
CA ALA A 111 -8.26 -6.24 -5.28
C ALA A 111 -9.66 -6.20 -4.63
N LEU A 112 -10.01 -7.21 -3.84
CA LEU A 112 -11.26 -7.23 -3.08
C LEU A 112 -11.33 -6.08 -2.06
N MET A 113 -10.24 -5.83 -1.31
CA MET A 113 -10.15 -4.69 -0.40
C MET A 113 -10.47 -3.38 -1.11
N ASN A 114 -9.88 -3.12 -2.27
CA ASN A 114 -10.15 -1.92 -3.05
C ASN A 114 -11.61 -1.82 -3.54
N ILE A 115 -12.21 -2.94 -3.95
CA ILE A 115 -13.62 -2.98 -4.38
C ILE A 115 -14.54 -2.63 -3.21
N PHE A 116 -14.40 -3.29 -2.06
CA PHE A 116 -15.23 -3.02 -0.90
C PHE A 116 -14.98 -1.63 -0.31
N PHE A 117 -13.77 -1.13 -0.35
CA PHE A 117 -13.44 0.24 0.03
C PHE A 117 -14.19 1.25 -0.87
N TYR A 118 -14.22 1.06 -2.19
CA TYR A 118 -14.92 1.96 -3.11
C TYR A 118 -16.43 1.88 -2.99
N LEU A 119 -16.98 0.68 -2.79
CA LEU A 119 -18.39 0.50 -2.46
C LEU A 119 -18.78 1.19 -1.14
N ALA A 120 -17.85 1.30 -0.20
CA ALA A 120 -18.07 2.02 1.04
C ALA A 120 -18.03 3.54 0.86
N ILE A 121 -16.98 4.08 0.23
CA ILE A 121 -16.81 5.54 0.07
C ILE A 121 -17.76 6.17 -0.95
N ASP A 122 -18.48 5.36 -1.72
CA ASP A 122 -19.65 5.77 -2.49
C ASP A 122 -20.85 6.12 -1.60
N ARG A 123 -20.86 5.62 -0.37
CA ARG A 123 -21.98 5.69 0.57
C ARG A 123 -21.69 6.46 1.84
N ILE A 124 -20.42 6.51 2.26
CA ILE A 124 -19.96 7.19 3.46
C ILE A 124 -18.77 8.11 3.11
N ASP A 125 -18.58 9.15 3.88
CA ASP A 125 -17.50 10.12 3.66
C ASP A 125 -16.12 9.45 3.63
N LEU A 126 -15.24 9.92 2.74
CA LEU A 126 -13.89 9.36 2.54
C LEU A 126 -13.10 9.30 3.86
N GLY A 127 -13.12 10.37 4.66
CA GLY A 127 -12.40 10.42 5.93
C GLY A 127 -12.91 9.42 6.96
N LYS A 128 -14.24 9.23 7.05
CA LYS A 128 -14.87 8.22 7.92
C LYS A 128 -14.48 6.81 7.46
N GLY A 129 -14.63 6.54 6.17
CA GLY A 129 -14.28 5.25 5.57
C GLY A 129 -12.85 4.84 5.90
N VAL A 130 -11.87 5.71 5.59
CA VAL A 130 -10.47 5.45 5.89
C VAL A 130 -10.25 5.22 7.39
N THR A 131 -10.91 6.01 8.26
CA THR A 131 -10.73 5.88 9.70
C THR A 131 -11.25 4.54 10.23
N ILE A 132 -12.43 4.11 9.78
CA ILE A 132 -13.03 2.83 10.18
C ILE A 132 -12.18 1.65 9.66
N GLU A 133 -11.66 1.76 8.44
CA GLU A 133 -10.81 0.73 7.83
C GLU A 133 -9.56 0.43 8.67
N PHE A 134 -9.03 1.42 9.42
CA PHE A 134 -7.85 1.25 10.27
C PHE A 134 -8.00 0.24 11.41
N ILE A 135 -9.22 -0.18 11.78
CA ILE A 135 -9.40 -1.23 12.79
C ILE A 135 -8.71 -2.54 12.39
N GLY A 136 -8.62 -2.84 11.08
CA GLY A 136 -7.95 -4.04 10.57
C GLY A 136 -6.47 -4.11 10.94
N PRO A 137 -5.64 -3.13 10.56
CA PRO A 137 -4.23 -3.05 10.96
C PRO A 137 -4.03 -3.07 12.48
N ILE A 138 -4.88 -2.35 13.25
CA ILE A 138 -4.80 -2.32 14.71
C ILE A 138 -5.12 -3.69 15.31
N LEU A 139 -6.11 -4.39 14.77
CA LEU A 139 -6.47 -5.74 15.19
C LEU A 139 -5.31 -6.73 14.93
N VAL A 140 -4.68 -6.68 13.75
CA VAL A 140 -3.52 -7.52 13.44
C VAL A 140 -2.41 -7.31 14.46
N ALA A 141 -2.10 -6.05 14.77
CA ALA A 141 -1.06 -5.76 15.75
C ALA A 141 -1.43 -6.19 17.16
N ALA A 142 -2.68 -6.02 17.59
CA ALA A 142 -3.15 -6.48 18.88
C ALA A 142 -3.10 -8.01 19.01
N CYS A 143 -3.33 -8.74 17.91
CA CYS A 143 -3.26 -10.20 17.89
C CYS A 143 -1.81 -10.73 17.83
N THR A 144 -0.91 -10.00 17.16
CA THR A 144 0.49 -10.42 17.03
C THR A 144 1.33 -10.06 18.25
N THR A 145 1.06 -8.91 18.86
CA THR A 145 1.78 -8.44 20.07
C THR A 145 0.80 -8.38 21.24
N ARG A 146 0.81 -9.39 22.11
CA ARG A 146 -0.07 -9.48 23.29
C ARG A 146 0.47 -8.60 24.41
N SER A 147 0.34 -7.27 24.29
CA SER A 147 0.64 -6.32 25.35
C SER A 147 -0.62 -5.62 25.85
N VAL A 148 -0.61 -5.19 27.11
CA VAL A 148 -1.72 -4.38 27.69
C VAL A 148 -1.89 -3.11 26.87
N ARG A 149 -0.79 -2.52 26.42
CA ARG A 149 -0.78 -1.30 25.60
C ARG A 149 -1.51 -1.50 24.27
N ASN A 150 -1.28 -2.62 23.58
CA ASN A 150 -2.00 -2.94 22.35
C ASN A 150 -3.48 -3.27 22.59
N GLY A 151 -3.82 -3.86 23.74
CA GLY A 151 -5.21 -4.02 24.16
C GLY A 151 -5.92 -2.67 24.35
N VAL A 152 -5.26 -1.71 24.98
CA VAL A 152 -5.79 -0.35 25.16
C VAL A 152 -5.88 0.39 23.82
N ALA A 153 -4.87 0.27 22.95
CA ALA A 153 -4.88 0.82 21.61
C ALA A 153 -6.07 0.31 20.78
N LEU A 154 -6.33 -1.01 20.84
CA LEU A 154 -7.48 -1.63 20.19
C LEU A 154 -8.81 -1.11 20.77
N ALA A 155 -8.90 -0.95 22.09
CA ALA A 155 -10.10 -0.41 22.73
C ALA A 155 -10.41 1.02 22.26
N PHE A 156 -9.40 1.91 22.18
CA PHE A 156 -9.57 3.25 21.61
C PHE A 156 -10.05 3.21 20.15
N ALA A 157 -9.47 2.34 19.33
CA ALA A 157 -9.87 2.21 17.94
C ALA A 157 -11.32 1.69 17.83
N ILE A 158 -11.70 0.68 18.62
CA ILE A 158 -13.08 0.15 18.64
C ILE A 158 -14.06 1.25 19.04
N VAL A 159 -13.78 1.99 20.12
CA VAL A 159 -14.64 3.09 20.55
C VAL A 159 -14.77 4.15 19.47
N GLY A 160 -13.66 4.54 18.83
CA GLY A 160 -13.68 5.49 17.73
C GLY A 160 -14.52 5.01 16.54
N VAL A 161 -14.38 3.74 16.16
CA VAL A 161 -15.19 3.12 15.09
C VAL A 161 -16.66 3.03 15.49
N VAL A 162 -16.99 2.72 16.75
CA VAL A 162 -18.38 2.70 17.24
C VAL A 162 -18.99 4.11 17.20
N VAL A 163 -18.22 5.14 17.57
CA VAL A 163 -18.65 6.55 17.48
C VAL A 163 -18.95 6.94 16.04
N LEU A 164 -18.05 6.63 15.09
CA LEU A 164 -18.25 6.90 13.66
C LEU A 164 -19.35 6.03 13.04
N GLY A 165 -19.34 4.73 13.36
CA GLY A 165 -20.28 3.76 12.85
C GLY A 165 -21.70 3.96 13.39
N GLY A 166 -21.85 4.48 14.62
CA GLY A 166 -23.16 4.77 15.20
C GLY A 166 -23.95 5.79 14.37
N VAL A 167 -23.28 6.75 13.77
CA VAL A 167 -23.91 7.71 12.82
C VAL A 167 -24.29 7.01 11.52
N GLU A 168 -23.46 6.11 11.02
CA GLU A 168 -23.67 5.43 9.72
C GLU A 168 -24.67 4.28 9.81
N VAL A 169 -24.87 3.65 10.97
CA VAL A 169 -25.91 2.63 11.14
C VAL A 169 -27.30 3.19 10.81
N ASP A 170 -27.55 4.41 11.24
CA ASP A 170 -28.83 5.07 10.98
C ASP A 170 -28.93 5.64 9.56
N ASN A 171 -27.79 6.05 8.96
CA ASN A 171 -27.74 6.71 7.67
C ASN A 171 -27.44 5.76 6.51
N ASN A 172 -26.45 4.86 6.66
CA ASN A 172 -26.02 3.97 5.58
C ASN A 172 -25.33 2.68 6.07
N LEU A 173 -26.13 1.74 6.54
CA LEU A 173 -25.65 0.46 7.03
C LEU A 173 -24.83 -0.32 5.98
N ALA A 174 -25.18 -0.21 4.69
CA ALA A 174 -24.45 -0.90 3.61
C ALA A 174 -23.02 -0.37 3.49
N GLY A 175 -22.81 0.95 3.57
CA GLY A 175 -21.49 1.56 3.57
C GLY A 175 -20.64 1.11 4.75
N LEU A 176 -21.25 1.03 5.94
CA LEU A 176 -20.58 0.53 7.14
C LEU A 176 -20.16 -0.94 6.99
N VAL A 177 -21.03 -1.79 6.46
CA VAL A 177 -20.70 -3.21 6.23
C VAL A 177 -19.56 -3.34 5.22
N PHE A 178 -19.60 -2.59 4.12
CA PHE A 178 -18.54 -2.63 3.11
C PHE A 178 -17.18 -2.19 3.66
N ILE A 179 -17.14 -1.13 4.47
CA ILE A 179 -15.86 -0.68 5.03
C ILE A 179 -15.31 -1.64 6.08
N LEU A 180 -16.14 -2.32 6.85
CA LEU A 180 -15.71 -3.36 7.78
C LEU A 180 -15.17 -4.60 7.04
N ILE A 181 -15.76 -4.95 5.89
CA ILE A 181 -15.21 -6.00 5.01
C ILE A 181 -13.85 -5.56 4.44
N ALA A 182 -13.73 -4.31 3.97
CA ALA A 182 -12.46 -3.76 3.49
C ALA A 182 -11.40 -3.78 4.59
N SER A 183 -11.74 -3.41 5.81
CA SER A 183 -10.89 -3.48 7.01
C SER A 183 -10.38 -4.90 7.30
N ALA A 184 -11.27 -5.89 7.24
CA ALA A 184 -10.90 -7.30 7.41
C ALA A 184 -9.96 -7.79 6.29
N LEU A 185 -10.23 -7.38 5.06
CA LEU A 185 -9.36 -7.67 3.91
C LEU A 185 -8.00 -6.97 4.04
N TRP A 186 -7.95 -5.77 4.61
CA TRP A 186 -6.68 -5.09 4.92
C TRP A 186 -5.86 -5.86 5.95
N ALA A 187 -6.51 -6.39 6.98
CA ALA A 187 -5.85 -7.28 7.93
C ALA A 187 -5.24 -8.52 7.24
N LEU A 188 -5.99 -9.17 6.35
CA LEU A 188 -5.49 -10.30 5.55
C LEU A 188 -4.36 -9.90 4.59
N TYR A 189 -4.46 -8.73 3.95
CA TYR A 189 -3.41 -8.15 3.12
C TYR A 189 -2.09 -8.01 3.89
N ILE A 190 -2.13 -7.54 5.14
CA ILE A 190 -0.94 -7.41 5.99
C ILE A 190 -0.33 -8.80 6.27
N VAL A 191 -1.16 -9.79 6.60
CA VAL A 191 -0.71 -11.16 6.88
C VAL A 191 -0.11 -11.84 5.64
N PHE A 192 -0.75 -11.72 4.48
CA PHE A 192 -0.23 -12.28 3.24
C PHE A 192 0.96 -11.50 2.70
N GLY A 193 0.93 -10.17 2.83
CA GLY A 193 2.02 -9.28 2.43
C GLY A 193 3.32 -9.59 3.17
N ALA A 194 3.25 -9.87 4.46
CA ALA A 194 4.40 -10.30 5.25
C ALA A 194 5.03 -11.59 4.69
N ARG A 195 4.23 -12.56 4.23
CA ARG A 195 4.74 -13.80 3.61
C ARG A 195 5.37 -13.54 2.24
N VAL A 196 4.79 -12.64 1.43
CA VAL A 196 5.32 -12.28 0.10
C VAL A 196 6.58 -11.44 0.20
N ALA A 197 6.74 -10.61 1.24
CA ALA A 197 7.93 -9.79 1.47
C ALA A 197 9.21 -10.62 1.67
N HIS A 198 9.10 -11.83 2.20
CA HIS A 198 10.23 -12.79 2.31
C HIS A 198 10.64 -13.40 0.95
N VAL A 199 9.80 -13.25 -0.08
CA VAL A 199 10.19 -13.59 -1.45
C VAL A 199 10.89 -12.37 -2.03
N ASP A 200 12.20 -12.43 -2.21
CA ASP A 200 13.08 -11.32 -2.64
C ASP A 200 12.78 -10.76 -4.06
N ARG A 201 11.50 -10.42 -4.33
CA ARG A 201 11.01 -9.99 -5.63
C ARG A 201 10.22 -8.66 -5.64
N GLY A 202 10.08 -8.02 -4.49
CA GLY A 202 9.59 -6.63 -4.33
C GLY A 202 8.47 -6.21 -5.30
N VAL A 203 8.73 -5.19 -6.11
CA VAL A 203 7.77 -4.58 -7.05
C VAL A 203 7.21 -5.57 -8.08
N ALA A 204 7.98 -6.58 -8.49
CA ALA A 204 7.52 -7.58 -9.46
C ALA A 204 6.42 -8.49 -8.88
N GLY A 205 6.55 -8.90 -7.62
CA GLY A 205 5.53 -9.66 -6.90
C GLY A 205 4.25 -8.85 -6.70
N LEU A 206 4.39 -7.58 -6.34
CA LEU A 206 3.25 -6.66 -6.21
C LEU A 206 2.52 -6.51 -7.55
N GLY A 207 3.24 -6.22 -8.64
CA GLY A 207 2.65 -6.05 -9.96
C GLY A 207 1.92 -7.30 -10.46
N LEU A 208 2.56 -8.48 -10.34
CA LEU A 208 1.95 -9.75 -10.73
C LEU A 208 0.72 -10.08 -9.86
N GLY A 209 0.80 -9.85 -8.55
CA GLY A 209 -0.33 -10.05 -7.63
C GLY A 209 -1.53 -9.20 -8.02
N LEU A 210 -1.34 -7.90 -8.27
CA LEU A 210 -2.42 -7.01 -8.68
C LEU A 210 -3.04 -7.42 -10.02
N VAL A 211 -2.27 -7.92 -10.99
CA VAL A 211 -2.80 -8.46 -12.25
C VAL A 211 -3.62 -9.72 -12.00
N ILE A 212 -3.14 -10.65 -11.18
CA ILE A 212 -3.91 -11.84 -10.80
C ILE A 212 -5.19 -11.44 -10.06
N GLY A 213 -5.10 -10.49 -9.13
CA GLY A 213 -6.24 -9.93 -8.41
C GLY A 213 -7.27 -9.31 -9.36
N THR A 214 -6.83 -8.55 -10.36
CA THR A 214 -7.70 -7.98 -11.41
C THR A 214 -8.44 -9.08 -12.17
N ILE A 215 -7.75 -10.15 -12.57
CA ILE A 215 -8.37 -11.27 -13.29
C ILE A 215 -9.39 -11.98 -12.38
N ALA A 216 -9.03 -12.26 -11.13
CA ALA A 216 -9.89 -12.94 -10.18
C ALA A 216 -11.16 -12.14 -9.82
N THR A 217 -11.06 -10.81 -9.77
CA THR A 217 -12.18 -9.92 -9.44
C THR A 217 -12.93 -9.41 -10.68
N ALA A 218 -12.54 -9.82 -11.89
CA ALA A 218 -13.23 -9.47 -13.13
C ALA A 218 -14.75 -9.76 -13.10
N PRO A 219 -15.25 -10.86 -12.52
CA PRO A 219 -16.69 -11.08 -12.41
C PRO A 219 -17.46 -9.99 -11.65
N ILE A 220 -16.79 -9.23 -10.77
CA ILE A 220 -17.40 -8.15 -9.99
C ILE A 220 -17.26 -6.80 -10.72
N GLY A 221 -16.05 -6.48 -11.22
CA GLY A 221 -15.73 -5.18 -11.79
C GLY A 221 -16.03 -5.03 -13.28
N ALA A 222 -15.92 -6.11 -14.07
CA ALA A 222 -16.08 -6.05 -15.52
C ALA A 222 -17.51 -5.96 -16.04
N PRO A 223 -18.56 -6.50 -15.40
CA PRO A 223 -19.93 -6.47 -15.97
C PRO A 223 -20.45 -5.07 -16.26
N TRP A 224 -20.07 -4.08 -15.49
CA TRP A 224 -20.52 -2.69 -15.60
C TRP A 224 -19.50 -1.78 -16.32
N SER A 225 -18.46 -2.35 -16.92
CA SER A 225 -17.34 -1.60 -17.53
C SER A 225 -17.65 -1.04 -18.92
N GLY A 226 -18.83 -1.31 -19.49
CA GLY A 226 -19.23 -0.84 -20.83
C GLY A 226 -18.95 0.63 -21.09
N PRO A 227 -19.39 1.57 -20.24
CA PRO A 227 -19.15 3.01 -20.41
C PRO A 227 -17.66 3.37 -20.47
N VAL A 228 -16.80 2.64 -19.73
CA VAL A 228 -15.36 2.91 -19.69
C VAL A 228 -14.69 2.53 -21.01
N TRP A 229 -15.09 1.40 -21.63
CA TRP A 229 -14.48 0.94 -22.88
C TRP A 229 -14.83 1.80 -24.10
N VAL A 230 -16.01 2.46 -24.09
CA VAL A 230 -16.43 3.32 -25.19
C VAL A 230 -15.96 4.77 -25.05
N SER A 231 -15.43 5.16 -23.87
CA SER A 231 -14.91 6.50 -23.61
C SER A 231 -13.42 6.46 -23.28
N PRO A 232 -12.54 6.89 -24.22
CA PRO A 232 -11.10 6.96 -23.94
C PRO A 232 -10.76 7.84 -22.74
N LEU A 233 -11.57 8.87 -22.46
CA LEU A 233 -11.39 9.74 -21.30
C LEU A 233 -11.67 8.99 -20.01
N LEU A 234 -12.80 8.28 -19.90
CA LEU A 234 -13.12 7.49 -18.71
C LEU A 234 -12.10 6.38 -18.49
N LEU A 235 -11.68 5.69 -19.54
CA LEU A 235 -10.61 4.69 -19.45
C LEU A 235 -9.32 5.30 -18.92
N GLY A 236 -8.91 6.44 -19.48
CA GLY A 236 -7.72 7.16 -19.05
C GLY A 236 -7.81 7.58 -17.57
N LEU A 237 -8.94 8.14 -17.14
CA LEU A 237 -9.17 8.58 -15.77
C LEU A 237 -9.19 7.40 -14.80
N CYS A 238 -9.89 6.31 -15.09
CA CYS A 238 -9.94 5.13 -14.24
C CYS A 238 -8.55 4.47 -14.07
N LEU A 239 -7.76 4.38 -15.15
CA LEU A 239 -6.39 3.87 -15.08
C LEU A 239 -5.47 4.83 -14.31
N LEU A 240 -5.63 6.15 -14.53
CA LEU A 240 -4.86 7.19 -13.87
C LEU A 240 -5.07 7.17 -12.35
N VAL A 241 -6.32 6.99 -11.89
CA VAL A 241 -6.63 6.75 -10.47
C VAL A 241 -5.76 5.63 -9.90
N GLY A 242 -5.61 4.52 -10.63
CA GLY A 242 -4.78 3.39 -10.21
C GLY A 242 -3.29 3.73 -10.15
N VAL A 243 -2.79 4.43 -11.17
CA VAL A 243 -1.37 4.82 -11.23
C VAL A 243 -1.04 5.78 -10.07
N PHE A 244 -1.85 6.83 -9.86
CA PHE A 244 -1.59 7.79 -8.79
C PHE A 244 -1.77 7.20 -7.41
N SER A 245 -2.88 6.50 -7.17
CA SER A 245 -3.18 5.98 -5.83
C SER A 245 -2.29 4.80 -5.43
N ASN A 246 -2.06 3.86 -6.32
CA ASN A 246 -1.40 2.60 -5.97
C ASN A 246 0.05 2.55 -6.47
N ALA A 247 0.34 2.88 -7.74
CA ALA A 247 1.69 2.75 -8.24
C ALA A 247 2.63 3.82 -7.64
N VAL A 248 2.21 5.09 -7.66
CA VAL A 248 3.00 6.19 -7.08
C VAL A 248 2.97 6.12 -5.55
N GLY A 249 1.78 5.99 -4.94
CA GLY A 249 1.62 5.94 -3.50
C GLY A 249 2.43 4.79 -2.88
N TYR A 250 2.20 3.56 -3.29
CA TYR A 250 2.94 2.40 -2.77
C TYR A 250 4.43 2.43 -3.12
N GLY A 251 4.80 3.00 -4.26
CA GLY A 251 6.21 3.20 -4.63
C GLY A 251 6.93 4.11 -3.64
N ILE A 252 6.33 5.24 -3.29
CA ILE A 252 6.87 6.18 -2.30
C ILE A 252 6.87 5.56 -0.90
N ASP A 253 5.80 4.85 -0.51
CA ASP A 253 5.69 4.19 0.79
C ASP A 253 6.79 3.12 0.97
N GLN A 254 7.03 2.29 -0.04
CA GLN A 254 8.10 1.29 -0.02
C GLN A 254 9.49 1.92 0.08
N PHE A 255 9.70 3.06 -0.59
CA PHE A 255 10.95 3.80 -0.51
C PHE A 255 11.13 4.43 0.89
N THR A 256 10.06 4.97 1.46
CA THR A 256 10.05 5.57 2.79
C THR A 256 10.31 4.53 3.88
N LEU A 257 9.64 3.36 3.81
CA LEU A 257 9.82 2.23 4.73
C LEU A 257 11.26 1.76 4.84
N ARG A 258 12.05 1.86 3.76
CA ARG A 258 13.48 1.49 3.78
C ARG A 258 14.37 2.49 4.49
N ARG A 259 13.87 3.68 4.85
CA ARG A 259 14.64 4.83 5.35
C ARG A 259 14.35 5.22 6.77
N ILE A 260 13.19 4.84 7.28
CA ILE A 260 12.78 5.19 8.64
C ILE A 260 12.50 3.94 9.46
N PRO A 261 12.80 3.98 10.77
CA PRO A 261 12.40 2.93 11.68
C PRO A 261 10.88 2.72 11.62
N ILE A 262 10.45 1.48 11.69
CA ILE A 262 9.03 1.08 11.59
C ILE A 262 8.17 1.82 12.61
N ARG A 263 8.70 2.12 13.79
CA ARG A 263 8.02 2.94 14.80
C ARG A 263 7.63 4.32 14.26
N ARG A 264 8.54 5.01 13.55
CA ARG A 264 8.24 6.31 12.92
C ARG A 264 7.22 6.16 11.79
N PHE A 265 7.36 5.13 10.97
CA PHE A 265 6.40 4.84 9.91
C PHE A 265 4.98 4.60 10.46
N SER A 266 4.85 3.90 11.60
CA SER A 266 3.56 3.66 12.26
C SER A 266 2.89 4.95 12.73
N LEU A 267 3.67 5.92 13.24
CA LEU A 267 3.14 7.24 13.58
C LEU A 267 2.67 8.01 12.35
N LEU A 268 3.38 7.87 11.22
CA LEU A 268 2.98 8.49 9.96
C LEU A 268 1.68 7.88 9.41
N LEU A 269 1.45 6.58 9.59
CA LEU A 269 0.17 5.96 9.22
C LEU A 269 -1.03 6.64 9.91
N ALA A 270 -0.85 7.17 11.12
CA ALA A 270 -1.90 7.95 11.79
C ALA A 270 -2.29 9.25 11.04
N LEU A 271 -1.46 9.72 10.11
CA LEU A 271 -1.81 10.87 9.27
C LEU A 271 -2.80 10.52 8.15
N LEU A 272 -2.95 9.24 7.80
CA LEU A 272 -3.81 8.80 6.69
C LEU A 272 -5.28 9.21 6.90
N PRO A 273 -5.94 8.94 8.05
CA PRO A 273 -7.31 9.39 8.28
C PRO A 273 -7.47 10.92 8.24
N VAL A 274 -6.47 11.66 8.77
CA VAL A 274 -6.47 13.13 8.72
C VAL A 274 -6.36 13.62 7.29
N THR A 275 -5.44 13.06 6.51
CA THR A 275 -5.25 13.41 5.10
C THR A 275 -6.50 13.08 4.29
N ALA A 276 -7.11 11.90 4.52
CA ALA A 276 -8.35 11.51 3.87
C ALA A 276 -9.51 12.46 4.17
N SER A 277 -9.65 12.86 5.45
CA SER A 277 -10.69 13.81 5.87
C SER A 277 -10.48 15.20 5.26
N LEU A 278 -9.23 15.69 5.20
CA LEU A 278 -8.91 16.96 4.57
C LEU A 278 -9.17 16.92 3.06
N VAL A 279 -8.77 15.87 2.37
CA VAL A 279 -9.03 15.70 0.94
C VAL A 279 -10.53 15.57 0.69
N GLY A 280 -11.25 14.78 1.48
CA GLY A 280 -12.71 14.67 1.39
C GLY A 280 -13.41 16.01 1.57
N TRP A 281 -12.95 16.81 2.53
CA TRP A 281 -13.49 18.14 2.75
C TRP A 281 -13.21 19.09 1.57
N ILE A 282 -11.95 19.15 1.12
CA ILE A 282 -11.53 20.13 0.09
C ILE A 282 -12.02 19.74 -1.31
N ALA A 283 -11.95 18.45 -1.67
CA ALA A 283 -12.24 17.97 -3.01
C ALA A 283 -13.69 17.50 -3.21
N LEU A 284 -14.36 17.05 -2.14
CA LEU A 284 -15.70 16.45 -2.19
C LEU A 284 -16.75 17.23 -1.36
N ASP A 285 -16.37 18.37 -0.73
CA ASP A 285 -17.20 19.17 0.21
C ASP A 285 -17.77 18.36 1.40
N GLN A 286 -17.09 17.25 1.77
CA GLN A 286 -17.44 16.39 2.88
C GLN A 286 -16.93 17.02 4.20
N ARG A 287 -17.77 17.81 4.87
CA ARG A 287 -17.38 18.52 6.10
C ARG A 287 -17.51 17.61 7.32
N PRO A 288 -16.40 17.25 8.00
CA PRO A 288 -16.48 16.42 9.18
C PRO A 288 -17.28 17.10 10.30
N SER A 289 -18.23 16.39 10.87
CA SER A 289 -18.98 16.83 12.05
C SER A 289 -18.10 16.75 13.31
N THR A 290 -18.54 17.32 14.43
CA THR A 290 -17.84 17.22 15.72
C THR A 290 -17.69 15.76 16.14
N ILE A 291 -18.69 14.92 15.87
CA ILE A 291 -18.66 13.48 16.20
C ILE A 291 -17.60 12.79 15.35
N ASP A 292 -17.49 13.12 14.06
CA ASP A 292 -16.48 12.58 13.16
C ASP A 292 -15.07 12.93 13.67
N VAL A 293 -14.85 14.18 14.07
CA VAL A 293 -13.54 14.60 14.61
C VAL A 293 -13.19 13.83 15.90
N ILE A 294 -14.17 13.60 16.78
CA ILE A 294 -13.95 12.81 18.00
C ILE A 294 -13.62 11.35 17.66
N GLY A 295 -14.39 10.73 16.77
CA GLY A 295 -14.15 9.35 16.34
C GLY A 295 -12.80 9.17 15.67
N ILE A 296 -12.43 10.08 14.75
CA ILE A 296 -11.12 10.11 14.12
C ILE A 296 -10.01 10.24 15.18
N ALA A 297 -10.15 11.18 16.12
CA ALA A 297 -9.15 11.38 17.17
C ALA A 297 -8.96 10.12 18.04
N LEU A 298 -10.02 9.42 18.40
CA LEU A 298 -9.94 8.17 19.16
C LEU A 298 -9.19 7.08 18.40
N VAL A 299 -9.47 6.90 17.10
CA VAL A 299 -8.74 5.93 16.28
C VAL A 299 -7.26 6.32 16.15
N LEU A 300 -6.96 7.62 15.96
CA LEU A 300 -5.59 8.13 15.91
C LEU A 300 -4.81 7.85 17.20
N ILE A 301 -5.45 8.04 18.36
CA ILE A 301 -4.87 7.70 19.65
C ILE A 301 -4.56 6.19 19.69
N GLY A 302 -5.49 5.34 19.25
CA GLY A 302 -5.27 3.91 19.15
C GLY A 302 -4.06 3.56 18.26
N VAL A 303 -3.96 4.14 17.06
CA VAL A 303 -2.82 3.93 16.15
C VAL A 303 -1.51 4.39 16.78
N ALA A 304 -1.50 5.58 17.41
CA ALA A 304 -0.30 6.15 18.03
C ALA A 304 0.18 5.36 19.26
N MET A 305 -0.75 4.70 19.97
CA MET A 305 -0.44 3.85 21.12
C MET A 305 0.07 2.47 20.76
N GLN A 306 -0.11 2.04 19.51
CA GLN A 306 0.24 0.70 19.06
C GLN A 306 1.73 0.38 19.26
N GLU A 307 2.01 -0.76 19.89
CA GLU A 307 3.36 -1.28 20.10
C GLU A 307 3.67 -2.35 19.06
N ARG A 308 4.83 -2.23 18.40
CA ARG A 308 5.32 -3.21 17.41
C ARG A 308 6.66 -3.79 17.87
N ASP A 309 6.64 -4.55 18.96
CA ASP A 309 7.84 -5.09 19.61
C ASP A 309 8.62 -6.13 18.79
N GLU A 310 8.00 -6.81 17.85
CA GLU A 310 8.66 -7.90 17.13
C GLU A 310 9.76 -7.42 16.18
N ILE A 311 9.63 -6.24 15.63
CA ILE A 311 10.58 -5.71 14.64
C ILE A 311 11.78 -5.06 15.36
N GLU A 312 11.56 -4.44 16.51
CA GLU A 312 12.66 -3.96 17.36
C GLU A 312 13.51 -5.11 17.92
N ARG A 313 12.94 -6.32 18.08
CA ARG A 313 13.71 -7.52 18.44
C ARG A 313 14.59 -8.01 17.30
N VAL A 314 14.07 -8.01 16.08
CA VAL A 314 14.83 -8.41 14.89
C VAL A 314 15.94 -7.41 14.60
N GLU A 315 15.68 -6.09 14.70
CA GLU A 315 16.72 -5.07 14.57
C GLU A 315 17.80 -5.18 15.65
N ARG A 316 17.43 -5.47 16.90
CA ARG A 316 18.40 -5.70 17.99
C ARG A 316 19.24 -6.94 17.78
N VAL A 317 18.66 -8.04 17.30
CA VAL A 317 19.40 -9.28 17.02
C VAL A 317 20.38 -9.08 15.86
N VAL A 318 19.98 -8.36 14.80
CA VAL A 318 20.86 -8.05 13.66
C VAL A 318 21.98 -7.08 14.03
N GLN A 319 21.74 -6.15 14.97
CA GLN A 319 22.76 -5.21 15.46
C GLN A 319 23.73 -5.82 16.48
N THR A 320 23.33 -6.89 17.17
CA THR A 320 24.17 -7.54 18.21
C THR A 320 24.98 -8.72 17.69
N ASP A 321 24.77 -9.16 16.45
CA ASP A 321 25.55 -10.24 15.81
C ASP A 321 26.27 -9.71 14.55
N PRO A 322 27.35 -8.92 14.68
CA PRO A 322 28.21 -8.57 13.56
C PRO A 322 29.12 -9.77 13.29
N ALA A 323 28.75 -10.63 12.32
CA ALA A 323 29.60 -11.71 11.80
C ALA A 323 30.82 -11.18 11.06
#